data_a62c3ac1289604e65554b0eaff4f5739
#
_entry.id   a62c3ac1289604e65554b0eaff4f5739
#
_cell.length_a   1.000
_cell.length_b   1.000
_cell.length_c   1.000
_cell.angle_alpha   90.00
_cell.angle_beta   90.00
_cell.angle_gamma   90.00
#
_symmetry.space_group_name_H-M   'P 1'
#
loop_
_entity.id
_entity.type
_entity.pdbx_description
1 polymer ?
#
loop_
_entity_poly.entity_id
_entity_poly.type
_entity_poly.pdbx_seq_one_letter_code
_entity_poly.pdbx_strand_id
1 'polypeptide(L)'
;MPPVRCALSKVSAKALEKWITSSGKKRTDYLFPGRASVSRPMNGRQLSRLLKLWVAEARLDPTDYGVDSLRRTKALHILKGTGDLQAVRALLGHAKIESTVVAGHRTNALLLGQD
;
A
#
# COMPACT_ATOMS: atom_id res chain seq x y z
N MET A 1 1.01 -15.77 9.52
CA MET A 1 0.00 -14.72 9.39
C MET A 1 -1.24 -15.25 8.68
N PRO A 2 -2.42 -14.97 9.19
CA PRO A 2 -3.63 -15.34 8.45
C PRO A 2 -3.71 -14.52 7.16
N PRO A 3 -4.28 -15.07 6.08
CA PRO A 3 -4.48 -14.32 4.85
C PRO A 3 -5.45 -13.15 5.08
N VAL A 4 -5.15 -12.03 4.45
CA VAL A 4 -5.99 -10.83 4.52
C VAL A 4 -6.80 -10.73 3.24
N ARG A 5 -8.11 -10.52 3.37
CA ARG A 5 -9.01 -10.28 2.25
C ARG A 5 -9.65 -8.91 2.39
N CYS A 6 -9.61 -8.14 1.33
CA CYS A 6 -10.25 -6.84 1.29
C CYS A 6 -10.78 -6.56 -0.11
N ALA A 7 -11.83 -5.75 -0.19
CA ALA A 7 -12.33 -5.29 -1.47
C ALA A 7 -11.48 -4.10 -1.94
N LEU A 8 -11.13 -4.09 -3.21
CA LEU A 8 -10.45 -2.96 -3.83
C LEU A 8 -11.45 -1.83 -4.11
N SER A 9 -11.00 -0.59 -4.02
CA SER A 9 -11.78 0.53 -4.50
C SER A 9 -12.00 0.42 -6.01
N LYS A 10 -13.03 1.08 -6.53
CA LYS A 10 -13.31 1.06 -7.97
C LYS A 10 -12.14 1.58 -8.78
N VAL A 11 -11.47 2.62 -8.31
CA VAL A 11 -10.31 3.21 -8.99
C VAL A 11 -9.16 2.21 -9.05
N SER A 12 -8.84 1.55 -7.94
CA SER A 12 -7.78 0.55 -7.89
C SER A 12 -8.09 -0.67 -8.74
N ALA A 13 -9.33 -1.15 -8.69
CA ALA A 13 -9.76 -2.29 -9.51
C ALA A 13 -9.64 -1.99 -11.00
N LYS A 14 -10.06 -0.81 -11.45
CA LYS A 14 -9.93 -0.39 -12.85
C LYS A 14 -8.48 -0.28 -13.28
N ALA A 15 -7.62 0.27 -12.43
CA ALA A 15 -6.19 0.39 -12.71
C ALA A 15 -5.54 -0.99 -12.88
N LEU A 16 -5.88 -1.94 -12.03
CA LEU A 16 -5.38 -3.31 -12.13
C LEU A 16 -5.89 -4.03 -13.38
N GLU A 17 -7.18 -3.90 -13.69
CA GLU A 17 -7.76 -4.48 -14.91
C GLU A 17 -7.04 -3.96 -16.16
N LYS A 18 -6.82 -2.65 -16.23
CA LYS A 18 -6.10 -2.02 -17.34
C LYS A 18 -4.68 -2.54 -17.44
N TRP A 19 -3.98 -2.69 -16.32
CA TRP A 19 -2.64 -3.23 -16.28
C TRP A 19 -2.59 -4.69 -16.75
N ILE A 20 -3.50 -5.53 -16.27
CA ILE A 20 -3.58 -6.93 -16.65
C ILE A 20 -3.81 -7.06 -18.16
N THR A 21 -4.75 -6.29 -18.69
CA THR A 21 -5.08 -6.31 -20.10
C THR A 21 -3.93 -5.82 -20.98
N SER A 22 -3.35 -4.67 -20.64
CA SER A 22 -2.29 -4.06 -21.45
C SER A 22 -0.98 -4.82 -21.41
N SER A 23 -0.70 -5.52 -20.32
CA SER A 23 0.53 -6.30 -20.16
C SER A 23 0.38 -7.77 -20.57
N GLY A 24 -0.83 -8.21 -20.94
CA GLY A 24 -1.09 -9.58 -21.36
C GLY A 24 -0.88 -10.62 -20.27
N LYS A 25 -1.12 -10.26 -19.02
CA LYS A 25 -0.90 -11.16 -17.88
C LYS A 25 -1.83 -12.37 -17.91
N LYS A 26 -1.26 -13.52 -17.62
CA LYS A 26 -1.99 -14.77 -17.39
C LYS A 26 -2.22 -14.94 -15.88
N ARG A 27 -3.12 -15.85 -15.52
CA ARG A 27 -3.45 -16.15 -14.13
C ARG A 27 -2.26 -16.60 -13.29
N THR A 28 -1.28 -17.24 -13.93
CA THR A 28 -0.07 -17.77 -13.30
C THR A 28 1.06 -16.76 -13.23
N ASP A 29 0.91 -15.61 -13.89
CA ASP A 29 1.96 -14.58 -13.91
C ASP A 29 1.91 -13.72 -12.67
N TYR A 30 3.07 -13.21 -12.24
CA TYR A 30 3.11 -12.17 -11.22
C TYR A 30 2.55 -10.87 -11.80
N LEU A 31 1.71 -10.19 -11.04
CA LEU A 31 1.15 -8.90 -11.44
C LEU A 31 2.25 -7.85 -11.63
N PHE A 32 3.22 -7.87 -10.74
CA PHE A 32 4.34 -6.93 -10.74
C PHE A 32 5.64 -7.73 -10.71
N PRO A 33 6.14 -8.11 -11.89
CA PRO A 33 7.35 -8.93 -11.97
C PRO A 33 8.59 -8.16 -11.61
N GLY A 34 9.65 -8.89 -11.25
CA GLY A 34 10.94 -8.33 -10.97
C GLY A 34 11.60 -7.77 -12.24
N ARG A 35 12.52 -6.85 -12.05
CA ARG A 35 13.22 -6.19 -13.14
C ARG A 35 14.18 -7.15 -13.87
N ALA A 36 14.82 -8.04 -13.12
CA ALA A 36 15.78 -8.98 -13.67
C ALA A 36 15.14 -10.24 -14.25
N SER A 37 13.95 -10.62 -13.79
CA SER A 37 13.26 -11.83 -14.22
C SER A 37 11.77 -11.71 -14.01
N VAL A 38 11.01 -12.04 -15.06
CA VAL A 38 9.54 -12.09 -15.00
C VAL A 38 9.03 -13.27 -14.17
N SER A 39 9.89 -14.24 -13.87
CA SER A 39 9.53 -15.39 -13.03
C SER A 39 9.59 -15.11 -11.54
N ARG A 40 10.00 -13.92 -11.15
CA ARG A 40 10.05 -13.48 -9.75
C ARG A 40 9.25 -12.21 -9.55
N PRO A 41 8.61 -12.03 -8.38
CA PRO A 41 7.89 -10.80 -8.11
C PRO A 41 8.87 -9.65 -7.90
N MET A 42 8.35 -8.42 -8.04
CA MET A 42 9.09 -7.21 -7.69
C MET A 42 9.51 -7.28 -6.22
N ASN A 43 10.76 -6.97 -5.91
CA ASN A 43 11.23 -6.95 -4.54
C ASN A 43 10.96 -5.60 -3.87
N GLY A 44 11.10 -5.56 -2.54
CA GLY A 44 10.83 -4.34 -1.76
C GLY A 44 11.72 -3.17 -2.13
N ARG A 45 12.96 -3.44 -2.54
CA ARG A 45 13.90 -2.39 -2.97
C ARG A 45 13.44 -1.70 -4.25
N GLN A 46 12.96 -2.47 -5.22
CA GLN A 46 12.41 -1.92 -6.47
C GLN A 46 11.15 -1.08 -6.19
N LEU A 47 10.25 -1.60 -5.37
CA LEU A 47 9.04 -0.87 -4.99
C LEU A 47 9.38 0.43 -4.27
N SER A 48 10.34 0.39 -3.36
CA SER A 48 10.80 1.58 -2.65
C SER A 48 11.35 2.64 -3.60
N ARG A 49 12.14 2.24 -4.59
CA ARG A 49 12.66 3.17 -5.62
C ARG A 49 11.55 3.81 -6.43
N LEU A 50 10.58 3.02 -6.88
CA LEU A 50 9.43 3.53 -7.62
C LEU A 50 8.63 4.52 -6.79
N LEU A 51 8.37 4.18 -5.53
CA LEU A 51 7.64 5.07 -4.63
C LEU A 51 8.34 6.41 -4.47
N LYS A 52 9.66 6.40 -4.31
CA LYS A 52 10.45 7.64 -4.21
C LYS A 52 10.33 8.51 -5.47
N LEU A 53 10.33 7.88 -6.64
CA LEU A 53 10.11 8.60 -7.90
C LEU A 53 8.72 9.22 -7.96
N TRP A 54 7.68 8.48 -7.59
CA TRP A 54 6.31 8.98 -7.58
C TRP A 54 6.10 10.10 -6.59
N VAL A 55 6.70 9.98 -5.40
CA VAL A 55 6.65 11.04 -4.37
C VAL A 55 7.32 12.31 -4.88
N ALA A 56 8.47 12.18 -5.53
CA ALA A 56 9.16 13.32 -6.12
C ALA A 56 8.35 13.98 -7.24
N GLU A 57 7.70 13.19 -8.09
CA GLU A 57 6.79 13.68 -9.12
C GLU A 57 5.61 14.45 -8.53
N ALA A 58 5.14 14.04 -7.37
CA ALA A 58 4.09 14.74 -6.63
C ALA A 58 4.59 15.99 -5.90
N ARG A 59 5.86 16.35 -6.06
CA ARG A 59 6.53 17.50 -5.42
C ARG A 59 6.56 17.41 -3.89
N LEU A 60 6.67 16.18 -3.39
CA LEU A 60 6.85 15.90 -1.97
C LEU A 60 8.29 15.43 -1.75
N ASP A 61 8.76 15.49 -0.50
CA ASP A 61 10.10 15.03 -0.16
C ASP A 61 10.14 13.50 -0.08
N PRO A 62 10.88 12.82 -0.97
CA PRO A 62 10.95 11.36 -0.94
C PRO A 62 11.51 10.78 0.37
N THR A 63 12.25 11.53 1.15
CA THR A 63 12.80 11.04 2.41
C THR A 63 11.75 10.90 3.51
N ASP A 64 10.60 11.57 3.36
CA ASP A 64 9.51 11.55 4.34
C ASP A 64 8.54 10.38 4.13
N TYR A 65 8.67 9.66 3.02
CA TYR A 65 7.70 8.62 2.63
C TYR A 65 8.38 7.29 2.33
N GLY A 66 7.74 6.22 2.74
CA GLY A 66 8.17 4.86 2.45
C GLY A 66 6.96 3.98 2.15
N VAL A 67 7.21 2.71 1.82
CA VAL A 67 6.14 1.75 1.56
C VAL A 67 5.19 1.63 2.76
N ASP A 68 5.72 1.65 3.98
CA ASP A 68 4.91 1.61 5.19
C ASP A 68 4.01 2.83 5.34
N SER A 69 4.40 3.97 4.81
CA SER A 69 3.56 5.17 4.81
C SER A 69 2.27 4.96 4.02
N LEU A 70 2.33 4.25 2.89
CA LEU A 70 1.14 3.93 2.10
C LEU A 70 0.19 3.03 2.88
N ARG A 71 0.72 2.03 3.58
CA ARG A 71 -0.08 1.15 4.42
C ARG A 71 -0.76 1.92 5.55
N ARG A 72 -0.01 2.78 6.22
CA ARG A 72 -0.54 3.62 7.29
C ARG A 72 -1.62 4.57 6.80
N THR A 73 -1.45 5.13 5.60
CA THR A 73 -2.44 6.03 5.00
C THR A 73 -3.77 5.32 4.78
N LYS A 74 -3.72 4.09 4.24
CA LYS A 74 -4.95 3.29 4.05
C LYS A 74 -5.59 2.94 5.40
N ALA A 75 -4.78 2.58 6.38
CA ALA A 75 -5.25 2.29 7.73
C ALA A 75 -6.01 3.48 8.33
N LEU A 76 -5.46 4.68 8.18
CA LEU A 76 -6.09 5.90 8.68
C LEU A 76 -7.43 6.18 7.99
N HIS A 77 -7.48 5.99 6.66
CA HIS A 77 -8.72 6.17 5.91
C HIS A 77 -9.82 5.23 6.41
N ILE A 78 -9.49 3.98 6.66
CA ILE A 78 -10.45 3.00 7.18
C ILE A 78 -10.87 3.37 8.60
N LEU A 79 -9.92 3.76 9.45
CA LEU A 79 -10.22 4.15 10.83
C LEU A 79 -11.15 5.36 10.87
N LYS A 80 -10.89 6.37 10.05
CA LYS A 80 -11.74 7.56 9.97
C LYS A 80 -13.13 7.25 9.43
N GLY A 81 -13.22 6.35 8.45
CA GLY A 81 -14.49 5.99 7.83
C GLY A 81 -15.35 5.06 8.67
N THR A 82 -14.75 4.19 9.45
CA THR A 82 -15.48 3.16 10.22
C THR A 82 -15.39 3.34 11.74
N GLY A 83 -14.34 4.01 12.24
CA GLY A 83 -14.05 4.08 13.67
C GLY A 83 -13.66 2.72 14.27
N ASP A 84 -13.42 1.72 13.44
CA ASP A 84 -13.18 0.33 13.86
C ASP A 84 -11.70 -0.03 13.78
N LEU A 85 -11.03 -0.03 14.93
CA LEU A 85 -9.62 -0.37 15.03
C LEU A 85 -9.36 -1.84 14.71
N GLN A 86 -10.33 -2.74 14.95
CA GLN A 86 -10.19 -4.16 14.63
C GLN A 86 -10.18 -4.38 13.12
N ALA A 87 -10.96 -3.62 12.36
CA ALA A 87 -10.95 -3.68 10.90
C ALA A 87 -9.58 -3.27 10.35
N VAL A 88 -8.99 -2.22 10.91
CA VAL A 88 -7.64 -1.76 10.55
C VAL A 88 -6.59 -2.84 10.85
N ARG A 89 -6.67 -3.44 12.04
CA ARG A 89 -5.77 -4.53 12.43
C ARG A 89 -5.88 -5.70 11.47
N ALA A 90 -7.09 -6.08 11.10
CA ALA A 90 -7.32 -7.19 10.16
C ALA A 90 -6.72 -6.87 8.78
N LEU A 91 -6.89 -5.65 8.28
CA LEU A 91 -6.34 -5.24 7.00
C LEU A 91 -4.82 -5.26 6.98
N LEU A 92 -4.18 -4.76 8.04
CA LEU A 92 -2.73 -4.71 8.14
C LEU A 92 -2.11 -6.05 8.51
N GLY A 93 -2.91 -7.00 8.97
CA GLY A 93 -2.44 -8.30 9.43
C GLY A 93 -1.66 -8.24 10.75
N HIS A 94 -1.88 -7.19 11.55
CA HIS A 94 -1.20 -7.05 12.84
C HIS A 94 -1.71 -8.08 13.84
N ALA A 95 -0.79 -8.79 14.48
CA ALA A 95 -1.13 -9.74 15.54
C ALA A 95 -1.54 -9.04 16.83
N LYS A 96 -1.03 -7.82 17.06
CA LYS A 96 -1.28 -7.03 18.26
C LYS A 96 -1.93 -5.70 17.88
N ILE A 97 -2.95 -5.32 18.63
CA ILE A 97 -3.69 -4.07 18.38
C ILE A 97 -2.82 -2.83 18.63
N GLU A 98 -1.83 -2.93 19.51
CA GLU A 98 -0.89 -1.84 19.78
C GLU A 98 -0.12 -1.41 18.54
N SER A 99 0.28 -2.36 17.71
CA SER A 99 0.97 -2.06 16.45
C SER A 99 0.07 -1.25 15.50
N THR A 100 -1.23 -1.55 15.49
CA THR A 100 -2.21 -0.85 14.68
C THR A 100 -2.41 0.58 15.20
N VAL A 101 -2.47 0.77 16.51
CA VAL A 101 -2.60 2.09 17.13
C VAL A 101 -1.41 2.98 16.75
N VAL A 102 -0.20 2.45 16.87
CA VAL A 102 1.02 3.18 16.49
C VAL A 102 1.01 3.56 15.01
N ALA A 103 0.63 2.64 14.12
CA ALA A 103 0.54 2.90 12.69
C ALA A 103 -0.46 4.02 12.39
N GLY A 104 -1.64 3.99 12.98
CA GLY A 104 -2.66 5.02 12.81
C GLY A 104 -2.19 6.38 13.31
N HIS A 105 -1.49 6.42 14.42
CA HIS A 105 -0.96 7.64 15.01
C HIS A 105 0.09 8.30 14.11
N ARG A 106 1.03 7.51 13.60
CA ARG A 106 2.08 8.01 12.68
C ARG A 106 1.48 8.56 11.40
N THR A 107 0.52 7.86 10.82
CA THR A 107 -0.16 8.29 9.59
C THR A 107 -0.89 9.61 9.82
N ASN A 108 -1.58 9.75 10.95
CA ASN A 108 -2.27 10.97 11.29
C ASN A 108 -1.29 12.15 11.39
N ALA A 109 -0.15 11.95 12.05
CA ALA A 109 0.88 12.97 12.15
C ALA A 109 1.41 13.40 10.78
N LEU A 110 1.65 12.43 9.87
CA LEU A 110 2.12 12.71 8.52
C LEU A 110 1.10 13.53 7.71
N LEU A 111 -0.17 13.16 7.77
CA LEU A 111 -1.22 13.86 7.02
C LEU A 111 -1.49 15.26 7.56
N LEU A 112 -1.47 15.44 8.87
CA LEU A 112 -1.70 16.74 9.51
C LEU A 112 -0.46 17.64 9.45
N GLY A 113 0.72 17.05 9.50
CA GLY A 113 1.99 17.79 9.48
C GLY A 113 2.33 18.38 8.11
N GLN A 114 1.58 18.05 7.07
CA GLN A 114 1.79 18.55 5.71
C GLN A 114 0.95 19.79 5.41
N ASP A 115 0.06 20.10 6.28
CA ASP A 115 -0.77 21.29 6.15
C ASP A 115 0.02 22.52 6.59
#